data_adb213178e596b42b1002e33116ce183
#
_entry.id   adb213178e596b42b1002e33116ce183
#
_cell.length_a   1.000
_cell.length_b   1.000
_cell.length_c   1.000
_cell.angle_alpha   90.00
_cell.angle_beta   90.00
_cell.angle_gamma   90.00
#
_symmetry.space_group_name_H-M   'P 1'
#
loop_
_entity.id
_entity.type
_entity.pdbx_description
1 polymer ?
#
loop_
_entity_poly.entity_id
_entity_poly.type
_entity_poly.pdbx_seq_one_letter_code
_entity_poly.pdbx_strand_id
1 'polypeptide(L)'
;MSTVRIRHLKASDEKIFMAHIRRSSELHRSWVQVPTSGKAFQRYVQEMNTTDDQAYVAVRTDTHEMVGVVELQDIFRGDFQNAYLVYYGFAGQLQQGFMRNAVEQVIAKAFGAMKLHRLEANLQPNNLASIALLKACGFEKEGLSPKFLKKNGEWRDHERWALLNDRYAA
;
A
#
# COMPACT_ATOMS: atom_id res chain seq x y z
N MET A 1 8.18 -16.33 -15.38
CA MET A 1 7.16 -15.33 -15.06
C MET A 1 7.84 -14.07 -14.58
N SER A 2 7.43 -12.93 -15.09
CA SER A 2 7.97 -11.64 -14.63
C SER A 2 7.49 -11.40 -13.19
N THR A 3 8.43 -11.08 -12.29
CA THR A 3 8.18 -10.81 -10.88
C THR A 3 8.56 -9.37 -10.55
N VAL A 4 8.19 -8.90 -9.37
CA VAL A 4 8.64 -7.61 -8.86
C VAL A 4 9.59 -7.81 -7.68
N ARG A 5 10.42 -6.82 -7.43
CA ARG A 5 11.12 -6.63 -6.16
C ARG A 5 10.65 -5.35 -5.52
N ILE A 6 10.60 -5.34 -4.20
CA ILE A 6 10.32 -4.12 -3.44
C ILE A 6 11.60 -3.49 -2.93
N ARG A 7 11.63 -2.18 -2.87
CA ARG A 7 12.67 -1.38 -2.20
C ARG A 7 12.06 -0.11 -1.63
N HIS A 8 12.70 0.52 -0.69
CA HIS A 8 12.27 1.83 -0.20
C HIS A 8 12.22 2.84 -1.34
N LEU A 9 11.21 3.70 -1.29
CA LEU A 9 11.08 4.84 -2.18
C LEU A 9 12.16 5.87 -1.83
N LYS A 10 12.79 6.47 -2.84
CA LYS A 10 13.91 7.41 -2.67
C LYS A 10 13.60 8.76 -3.29
N ALA A 11 14.19 9.82 -2.78
CA ALA A 11 14.09 11.17 -3.34
C ALA A 11 14.48 11.22 -4.83
N SER A 12 15.45 10.41 -5.25
CA SER A 12 15.88 10.30 -6.65
C SER A 12 14.85 9.67 -7.59
N ASP A 13 13.79 9.06 -7.06
CA ASP A 13 12.71 8.46 -7.86
C ASP A 13 11.72 9.50 -8.42
N GLU A 14 11.81 10.77 -7.99
CA GLU A 14 10.85 11.84 -8.27
C GLU A 14 10.40 11.89 -9.74
N LYS A 15 11.34 11.98 -10.65
CA LYS A 15 11.03 12.17 -12.09
C LYS A 15 10.17 11.01 -12.64
N ILE A 16 10.57 9.78 -12.34
CA ILE A 16 9.89 8.57 -12.84
C ILE A 16 8.56 8.40 -12.11
N PHE A 17 8.56 8.56 -10.79
CA PHE A 17 7.36 8.44 -9.95
C PHE A 17 6.28 9.44 -10.40
N MET A 18 6.64 10.73 -10.56
CA MET A 18 5.69 11.77 -10.98
C MET A 18 5.15 11.54 -12.39
N ALA A 19 5.92 10.92 -13.28
CA ALA A 19 5.42 10.52 -14.60
C ALA A 19 4.33 9.42 -14.48
N HIS A 20 4.54 8.44 -13.60
CA HIS A 20 3.53 7.41 -13.32
C HIS A 20 2.28 8.00 -12.65
N ILE A 21 2.43 8.89 -11.67
CA ILE A 21 1.29 9.55 -11.01
C ILE A 21 0.42 10.30 -12.02
N ARG A 22 1.02 11.08 -12.92
CA ARG A 22 0.26 11.80 -13.95
C ARG A 22 -0.53 10.87 -14.86
N ARG A 23 0.06 9.75 -15.30
CA ARG A 23 -0.63 8.74 -16.13
C ARG A 23 -1.74 8.01 -15.37
N SER A 24 -1.63 7.93 -14.06
CA SER A 24 -2.53 7.16 -13.18
C SER A 24 -3.56 8.02 -12.47
N SER A 25 -3.68 9.32 -12.79
CA SER A 25 -4.51 10.27 -12.05
C SER A 25 -5.98 9.85 -11.96
N GLU A 26 -6.57 9.36 -13.04
CA GLU A 26 -7.96 8.87 -13.04
C GLU A 26 -8.12 7.58 -12.22
N LEU A 27 -7.11 6.71 -12.23
CA LEU A 27 -7.08 5.47 -11.47
C LEU A 27 -7.05 5.74 -9.95
N HIS A 28 -6.28 6.73 -9.50
CA HIS A 28 -6.08 7.01 -8.09
C HIS A 28 -7.14 7.93 -7.48
N ARG A 29 -7.79 8.77 -8.28
CA ARG A 29 -8.62 9.90 -7.85
C ARG A 29 -9.59 9.61 -6.72
N SER A 30 -10.24 8.46 -6.74
CA SER A 30 -11.28 8.12 -5.76
C SER A 30 -10.76 7.32 -4.56
N TRP A 31 -9.56 6.76 -4.64
CA TRP A 31 -9.12 5.73 -3.71
C TRP A 31 -7.97 6.14 -2.81
N VAL A 32 -6.98 6.82 -3.38
CA VAL A 32 -5.74 7.13 -2.68
C VAL A 32 -5.32 8.59 -2.93
N GLN A 33 -4.75 9.20 -1.92
CA GLN A 33 -4.10 10.50 -2.07
C GLN A 33 -2.61 10.27 -2.35
N VAL A 34 -2.15 10.85 -3.46
CA VAL A 34 -0.76 10.72 -3.92
C VAL A 34 -0.13 12.09 -4.11
N PRO A 35 1.20 12.22 -4.02
CA PRO A 35 1.88 13.48 -4.30
C PRO A 35 1.59 13.96 -5.72
N THR A 36 1.21 15.23 -5.88
CA THR A 36 0.87 15.83 -7.18
C THR A 36 1.92 16.82 -7.70
N SER A 37 2.98 17.05 -6.93
CA SER A 37 4.11 17.91 -7.32
C SER A 37 5.43 17.35 -6.78
N GLY A 38 6.56 17.76 -7.36
CA GLY A 38 7.89 17.35 -6.90
C GLY A 38 8.12 17.70 -5.42
N LYS A 39 7.72 18.91 -5.00
CA LYS A 39 7.82 19.31 -3.58
C LYS A 39 7.00 18.41 -2.65
N ALA A 40 5.78 18.05 -3.08
CA ALA A 40 4.93 17.12 -2.31
C ALA A 40 5.55 15.71 -2.29
N PHE A 41 6.16 15.26 -3.38
CA PHE A 41 6.86 13.99 -3.44
C PHE A 41 8.06 13.94 -2.49
N GLN A 42 8.90 14.97 -2.46
CA GLN A 42 10.05 15.01 -1.54
C GLN A 42 9.61 14.95 -0.08
N ARG A 43 8.54 15.67 0.29
CA ARG A 43 7.95 15.56 1.63
C ARG A 43 7.44 14.16 1.91
N TYR A 44 6.69 13.60 1.00
CA TYR A 44 6.14 12.24 1.10
C TYR A 44 7.25 11.21 1.33
N VAL A 45 8.37 11.28 0.60
CA VAL A 45 9.51 10.36 0.82
C VAL A 45 10.11 10.52 2.22
N GLN A 46 10.20 11.74 2.74
CA GLN A 46 10.71 11.97 4.09
C GLN A 46 9.76 11.43 5.16
N GLU A 47 8.45 11.66 5.01
CA GLU A 47 7.42 11.18 5.94
C GLU A 47 7.32 9.65 5.94
N MET A 48 7.46 9.02 4.77
CA MET A 48 7.30 7.58 4.56
C MET A 48 8.60 6.76 4.71
N ASN A 49 9.67 7.32 5.24
CA ASN A 49 10.92 6.61 5.55
C ASN A 49 11.32 6.81 7.01
N THR A 50 10.36 6.62 7.90
CA THR A 50 10.54 6.73 9.36
C THR A 50 10.37 5.35 10.02
N THR A 51 10.42 5.32 11.34
CA THR A 51 10.09 4.11 12.12
C THR A 51 8.60 3.79 12.12
N ASP A 52 7.76 4.81 11.91
CA ASP A 52 6.31 4.71 12.05
C ASP A 52 5.59 4.59 10.69
N ASP A 53 6.26 5.04 9.62
CA ASP A 53 5.72 4.95 8.26
C ASP A 53 6.79 4.53 7.27
N GLN A 54 6.46 3.60 6.37
CA GLN A 54 7.39 3.10 5.35
C GLN A 54 6.69 2.93 4.00
N ALA A 55 7.30 3.44 2.94
CA ALA A 55 6.85 3.23 1.57
C ALA A 55 7.83 2.38 0.76
N TYR A 56 7.29 1.38 0.09
CA TYR A 56 8.04 0.50 -0.80
C TYR A 56 7.54 0.67 -2.22
N VAL A 57 8.42 1.00 -3.15
CA VAL A 57 8.12 0.93 -4.57
C VAL A 57 8.37 -0.49 -5.08
N ALA A 58 7.41 -1.01 -5.82
CA ALA A 58 7.53 -2.27 -6.53
C ALA A 58 8.10 -2.02 -7.92
N VAL A 59 9.15 -2.74 -8.27
CA VAL A 59 9.90 -2.59 -9.52
C VAL A 59 9.98 -3.94 -10.21
N ARG A 60 9.65 -4.00 -11.49
CA ARG A 60 9.75 -5.22 -12.30
C ARG A 60 11.20 -5.69 -12.37
N THR A 61 11.40 -7.00 -12.30
CA THR A 61 12.75 -7.60 -12.35
C THR A 61 13.32 -7.66 -13.77
N ASP A 62 12.45 -7.66 -14.78
CA ASP A 62 12.81 -7.76 -16.20
C ASP A 62 13.06 -6.39 -16.87
N THR A 63 12.17 -5.42 -16.67
CA THR A 63 12.23 -4.11 -17.34
C THR A 63 12.72 -2.98 -16.43
N HIS A 64 12.79 -3.21 -15.12
CA HIS A 64 13.08 -2.20 -14.09
C HIS A 64 12.05 -1.07 -13.99
N GLU A 65 10.87 -1.24 -14.57
CA GLU A 65 9.78 -0.28 -14.48
C GLU A 65 9.10 -0.34 -13.11
N MET A 66 8.68 0.81 -12.60
CA MET A 66 7.85 0.90 -11.41
C MET A 66 6.42 0.45 -11.72
N VAL A 67 5.85 -0.40 -10.89
CA VAL A 67 4.49 -0.94 -11.06
C VAL A 67 3.49 -0.39 -10.05
N GLY A 68 3.95 0.14 -8.94
CA GLY A 68 3.13 0.70 -7.88
C GLY A 68 3.88 0.86 -6.58
N VAL A 69 3.15 1.19 -5.53
CA VAL A 69 3.67 1.43 -4.18
C VAL A 69 2.85 0.63 -3.17
N VAL A 70 3.52 0.15 -2.14
CA VAL A 70 2.92 -0.45 -0.95
C VAL A 70 3.46 0.29 0.27
N GLU A 71 2.58 0.74 1.14
CA GLU A 71 2.91 1.51 2.34
C GLU A 71 2.50 0.74 3.59
N LEU A 72 3.31 0.86 4.63
CA LEU A 72 2.94 0.57 6.00
C LEU A 72 2.86 1.89 6.74
N GLN A 73 1.68 2.26 7.18
CA GLN A 73 1.40 3.51 7.88
C GLN A 73 1.03 3.23 9.34
N ASP A 74 1.29 4.21 10.21
CA ASP A 74 0.96 4.14 11.62
C ASP A 74 1.44 2.81 12.24
N ILE A 75 2.74 2.55 12.18
CA ILE A 75 3.34 1.34 12.74
C ILE A 75 3.35 1.46 14.26
N PHE A 76 2.34 0.91 14.89
CA PHE A 76 2.22 0.86 16.34
C PHE A 76 2.98 -0.33 16.93
N ARG A 77 3.78 -0.05 17.95
CA ARG A 77 4.51 -1.05 18.74
C ARG A 77 3.78 -1.32 20.07
N GLY A 78 4.47 -1.89 21.04
CA GLY A 78 3.89 -2.27 22.33
C GLY A 78 2.85 -3.39 22.16
N ASP A 79 1.70 -3.23 22.78
CA ASP A 79 0.65 -4.26 22.79
C ASP A 79 -0.07 -4.43 21.46
N PHE A 80 -0.03 -3.45 20.57
CA PHE A 80 -0.70 -3.53 19.27
C PHE A 80 0.11 -4.31 18.22
N GLN A 81 1.39 -4.00 18.04
CA GLN A 81 2.25 -4.60 17.02
C GLN A 81 1.56 -4.66 15.64
N ASN A 82 0.93 -3.55 15.22
CA ASN A 82 0.19 -3.49 13.97
C ASN A 82 0.63 -2.33 13.07
N ALA A 83 0.19 -2.36 11.82
CA ALA A 83 0.30 -1.26 10.87
C ALA A 83 -0.88 -1.27 9.91
N TYR A 84 -1.17 -0.11 9.30
CA TYR A 84 -2.08 -0.02 8.18
C TYR A 84 -1.36 -0.25 6.86
N LEU A 85 -1.92 -1.12 6.04
CA LEU A 85 -1.45 -1.42 4.70
C LEU A 85 -2.22 -0.56 3.70
N VAL A 86 -1.50 0.25 2.94
CA VAL A 86 -2.03 1.03 1.81
C VAL A 86 -1.25 0.64 0.55
N TYR A 87 -1.93 0.56 -0.59
CA TYR A 87 -1.26 0.23 -1.84
C TYR A 87 -1.99 0.83 -3.04
N TYR A 88 -1.24 1.12 -4.07
CA TYR A 88 -1.76 1.58 -5.36
C TYR A 88 -0.84 1.19 -6.51
N GLY A 89 -1.44 0.75 -7.59
CA GLY A 89 -0.74 0.38 -8.81
C GLY A 89 -0.66 1.55 -9.78
N PHE A 90 0.26 1.47 -10.73
CA PHE A 90 0.40 2.45 -11.81
C PHE A 90 -0.31 1.98 -13.09
N ALA A 91 -0.87 2.92 -13.85
CA ALA A 91 -1.51 2.65 -15.12
C ALA A 91 -0.55 1.92 -16.08
N GLY A 92 -1.07 0.95 -16.81
CA GLY A 92 -0.29 0.09 -17.72
C GLY A 92 0.37 -1.12 -17.03
N GLN A 93 0.36 -1.21 -15.70
CA GLN A 93 0.97 -2.29 -14.92
C GLN A 93 -0.07 -3.13 -14.16
N LEU A 94 -1.36 -2.87 -14.37
CA LEU A 94 -2.44 -3.52 -13.63
C LEU A 94 -2.78 -4.90 -14.18
N GLN A 95 -3.48 -5.71 -13.35
CA GLN A 95 -4.03 -7.04 -13.71
C GLN A 95 -2.97 -8.07 -14.20
N GLN A 96 -1.70 -7.86 -13.88
CA GLN A 96 -0.60 -8.76 -14.23
C GLN A 96 -0.04 -9.51 -12.99
N GLY A 97 -0.70 -9.37 -11.83
CA GLY A 97 -0.27 -9.99 -10.58
C GLY A 97 0.88 -9.27 -9.86
N PHE A 98 1.44 -8.21 -10.43
CA PHE A 98 2.58 -7.49 -9.86
C PHE A 98 2.28 -6.87 -8.48
N MET A 99 1.13 -6.21 -8.35
CA MET A 99 0.76 -5.61 -7.06
C MET A 99 0.49 -6.66 -5.98
N ARG A 100 -0.09 -7.80 -6.34
CA ARG A 100 -0.23 -8.92 -5.41
C ARG A 100 1.15 -9.40 -4.93
N ASN A 101 2.08 -9.64 -5.83
CA ASN A 101 3.44 -10.07 -5.47
C ASN A 101 4.16 -9.02 -4.60
N ALA A 102 3.99 -7.72 -4.87
CA ALA A 102 4.53 -6.64 -4.06
C ALA A 102 3.94 -6.63 -2.64
N VAL A 103 2.63 -6.76 -2.50
CA VAL A 103 1.94 -6.80 -1.20
C VAL A 103 2.38 -8.02 -0.41
N GLU A 104 2.46 -9.21 -1.02
CA GLU A 104 2.96 -10.43 -0.37
C GLU A 104 4.40 -10.26 0.17
N GLN A 105 5.29 -9.57 -0.56
CA GLN A 105 6.64 -9.27 -0.08
C GLN A 105 6.64 -8.31 1.12
N VAL A 106 5.78 -7.28 1.11
CA VAL A 106 5.66 -6.36 2.26
C VAL A 106 5.06 -7.07 3.47
N ILE A 107 4.06 -7.94 3.29
CA ILE A 107 3.52 -8.79 4.37
C ILE A 107 4.63 -9.65 4.99
N ALA A 108 5.41 -10.33 4.15
CA ALA A 108 6.52 -11.15 4.63
C ALA A 108 7.55 -10.35 5.43
N LYS A 109 7.84 -9.11 5.01
CA LYS A 109 8.73 -8.19 5.72
C LYS A 109 8.11 -7.70 7.04
N ALA A 110 6.84 -7.33 7.04
CA ALA A 110 6.12 -6.85 8.22
C ALA A 110 6.08 -7.94 9.31
N PHE A 111 5.71 -9.14 8.95
CA PHE A 111 5.59 -10.26 9.88
C PHE A 111 6.95 -10.90 10.25
N GLY A 112 7.91 -10.87 9.34
CA GLY A 112 9.25 -11.43 9.56
C GLY A 112 10.18 -10.44 10.28
N ALA A 113 10.86 -9.59 9.51
CA ALA A 113 11.88 -8.69 10.04
C ALA A 113 11.33 -7.64 11.01
N MET A 114 10.12 -7.12 10.78
CA MET A 114 9.50 -6.09 11.62
C MET A 114 8.75 -6.69 12.82
N LYS A 115 8.47 -8.00 12.82
CA LYS A 115 7.77 -8.73 13.90
C LYS A 115 6.40 -8.14 14.27
N LEU A 116 5.68 -7.62 13.28
CA LEU A 116 4.31 -7.18 13.49
C LEU A 116 3.40 -8.39 13.68
N HIS A 117 2.36 -8.21 14.50
CA HIS A 117 1.35 -9.22 14.77
C HIS A 117 0.18 -9.12 13.80
N ARG A 118 -0.13 -7.89 13.35
CA ARG A 118 -1.35 -7.60 12.60
C ARG A 118 -1.11 -6.55 11.51
N LEU A 119 -1.74 -6.75 10.36
CA LEU A 119 -1.87 -5.73 9.32
C LEU A 119 -3.35 -5.45 9.09
N GLU A 120 -3.69 -4.18 8.96
CA GLU A 120 -5.05 -3.73 8.67
C GLU A 120 -5.09 -2.97 7.34
N ALA A 121 -6.21 -3.06 6.64
CA ALA A 121 -6.46 -2.27 5.44
C ALA A 121 -7.91 -1.78 5.44
N ASN A 122 -8.11 -0.50 5.11
CA ASN A 122 -9.41 0.13 5.06
C ASN A 122 -9.75 0.48 3.61
N LEU A 123 -10.77 -0.15 3.05
CA LEU A 123 -11.16 0.01 1.66
C LEU A 123 -12.60 0.49 1.53
N GLN A 124 -12.86 1.41 0.61
CA GLN A 124 -14.24 1.75 0.24
C GLN A 124 -14.93 0.50 -0.35
N PRO A 125 -16.20 0.22 -0.03
CA PRO A 125 -16.89 -1.03 -0.42
C PRO A 125 -16.97 -1.26 -1.93
N ASN A 126 -16.91 -0.21 -2.72
CA ASN A 126 -16.95 -0.26 -4.19
C ASN A 126 -15.56 -0.37 -4.86
N ASN A 127 -14.47 -0.42 -4.08
CA ASN A 127 -13.12 -0.67 -4.60
C ASN A 127 -12.87 -2.18 -4.80
N LEU A 128 -13.58 -2.77 -5.73
CA LEU A 128 -13.61 -4.23 -5.93
C LEU A 128 -12.26 -4.82 -6.29
N ALA A 129 -11.45 -4.09 -7.05
CA ALA A 129 -10.10 -4.54 -7.43
C ALA A 129 -9.17 -4.68 -6.21
N SER A 130 -9.17 -3.68 -5.33
CA SER A 130 -8.38 -3.71 -4.10
C SER A 130 -8.88 -4.77 -3.11
N ILE A 131 -10.21 -4.95 -3.00
CA ILE A 131 -10.81 -6.01 -2.17
C ILE A 131 -10.39 -7.39 -2.68
N ALA A 132 -10.43 -7.62 -3.99
CA ALA A 132 -9.99 -8.90 -4.57
C ALA A 132 -8.50 -9.18 -4.28
N LEU A 133 -7.66 -8.16 -4.31
CA LEU A 133 -6.24 -8.29 -3.98
C LEU A 133 -6.04 -8.66 -2.51
N LEU A 134 -6.71 -7.98 -1.57
CA LEU A 134 -6.63 -8.31 -0.14
C LEU A 134 -7.06 -9.76 0.14
N LYS A 135 -8.17 -10.19 -0.44
CA LYS A 135 -8.63 -11.59 -0.32
C LYS A 135 -7.58 -12.57 -0.83
N ALA A 136 -6.97 -12.28 -1.98
CA ALA A 136 -5.93 -13.13 -2.54
C ALA A 136 -4.64 -13.17 -1.69
N CYS A 137 -4.41 -12.15 -0.84
CA CYS A 137 -3.31 -12.08 0.12
C CYS A 137 -3.70 -12.64 1.51
N GLY A 138 -4.90 -13.18 1.67
CA GLY A 138 -5.35 -13.83 2.90
C GLY A 138 -5.97 -12.91 3.96
N PHE A 139 -6.27 -11.65 3.62
CA PHE A 139 -6.99 -10.75 4.52
C PHE A 139 -8.46 -11.18 4.67
N GLU A 140 -8.98 -11.02 5.87
CA GLU A 140 -10.38 -11.26 6.21
C GLU A 140 -11.10 -9.94 6.54
N LYS A 141 -12.37 -9.83 6.14
CA LYS A 141 -13.19 -8.67 6.46
C LYS A 141 -13.70 -8.78 7.89
N GLU A 142 -13.41 -7.76 8.70
CA GLU A 142 -13.84 -7.69 10.09
C GLU A 142 -15.08 -6.80 10.30
N GLY A 143 -15.41 -5.95 9.35
CA GLY A 143 -16.59 -5.10 9.47
C GLY A 143 -16.64 -3.96 8.47
N LEU A 144 -17.67 -3.13 8.65
CA LEU A 144 -17.91 -1.89 7.93
C LEU A 144 -17.99 -0.74 8.93
N SER A 145 -17.25 0.34 8.67
CA SER A 145 -17.30 1.58 9.43
C SER A 145 -17.91 2.69 8.58
N PRO A 146 -19.15 3.14 8.89
CA PRO A 146 -19.77 4.24 8.16
C PRO A 146 -19.04 5.56 8.38
N LYS A 147 -18.91 6.36 7.32
CA LYS A 147 -18.27 7.69 7.34
C LYS A 147 -16.92 7.71 8.06
N PHE A 148 -16.09 6.72 7.78
CA PHE A 148 -14.88 6.43 8.56
C PHE A 148 -13.70 7.31 8.19
N LEU A 149 -13.42 7.48 6.90
CA LEU A 149 -12.31 8.30 6.42
C LEU A 149 -12.78 9.37 5.44
N LYS A 150 -12.16 10.55 5.53
CA LYS A 150 -12.42 11.66 4.62
C LYS A 150 -11.61 11.47 3.34
N LYS A 151 -12.30 11.34 2.20
CA LYS A 151 -11.69 11.23 0.87
C LYS A 151 -12.27 12.31 -0.04
N ASN A 152 -11.42 13.12 -0.65
CA ASN A 152 -11.83 14.21 -1.54
C ASN A 152 -12.90 15.14 -0.92
N GLY A 153 -12.72 15.48 0.36
CA GLY A 153 -13.63 16.37 1.07
C GLY A 153 -14.89 15.71 1.67
N GLU A 154 -15.15 14.44 1.38
CA GLU A 154 -16.34 13.72 1.85
C GLU A 154 -15.97 12.55 2.76
N TRP A 155 -16.77 12.36 3.82
CA TRP A 155 -16.66 11.19 4.69
C TRP A 155 -17.21 9.97 3.97
N ARG A 156 -16.41 8.91 3.83
CA ARG A 156 -16.73 7.69 3.10
C ARG A 156 -16.75 6.48 4.02
N ASP A 157 -17.65 5.55 3.74
CA ASP A 157 -17.71 4.25 4.38
C ASP A 157 -16.49 3.42 3.97
N HIS A 158 -15.95 2.66 4.93
CA HIS A 158 -14.83 1.76 4.67
C HIS A 158 -15.07 0.40 5.28
N GLU A 159 -14.82 -0.63 4.50
CA GLU A 159 -14.66 -1.98 5.01
C GLU A 159 -13.31 -2.09 5.71
N ARG A 160 -13.31 -2.72 6.89
CA ARG A 160 -12.09 -3.01 7.65
C ARG A 160 -11.67 -4.45 7.37
N TRP A 161 -10.45 -4.59 6.90
CA TRP A 161 -9.82 -5.87 6.57
C TRP A 161 -8.57 -6.04 7.41
N ALA A 162 -8.28 -7.30 7.82
CA ALA A 162 -7.11 -7.60 8.61
C ALA A 162 -6.45 -8.93 8.21
N LEU A 163 -5.15 -9.00 8.45
CA LEU A 163 -4.35 -10.21 8.36
C LEU A 163 -3.54 -10.37 9.63
N LEU A 164 -3.65 -11.52 10.27
CA LEU A 164 -2.90 -11.86 11.48
C LEU A 164 -1.65 -12.68 11.14
N ASN A 165 -0.61 -12.47 11.93
CA ASN A 165 0.61 -13.26 11.83
C ASN A 165 0.50 -14.52 12.70
N ASP A 166 0.00 -15.60 12.15
CA ASP A 166 -0.22 -16.87 12.87
C ASP A 166 1.06 -17.52 13.40
N ARG A 167 2.24 -17.05 12.95
CA ARG A 167 3.54 -17.57 13.43
C ARG A 167 3.85 -17.17 14.88
N TYR A 168 3.09 -16.24 15.46
CA TYR A 168 3.22 -15.79 16.85
C TYR A 168 2.01 -16.15 17.70
N ALA A 169 1.10 -16.98 17.21
CA ALA A 169 -0.06 -17.49 17.94
C ALA A 169 0.33 -18.74 18.77
N ALA A 170 1.41 -18.62 19.55
CA ALA A 170 1.78 -19.66 20.54
C ALA A 170 2.38 -19.02 21.78
#